data_022965653e050fe44a913cbbdac018a8
#
_entry.id   022965653e050fe44a913cbbdac018a8
#
_cell.length_a   1.000
_cell.length_b   1.000
_cell.length_c   1.000
_cell.angle_alpha   90.00
_cell.angle_beta   90.00
_cell.angle_gamma   90.00
#
_symmetry.space_group_name_H-M   'P 1'
#
loop_
_entity.id
_entity.type
_entity.pdbx_description
1 polymer ?
#
loop_
_entity_poly.entity_id
_entity_poly.type
_entity_poly.pdbx_seq_one_letter_code
_entity_poly.pdbx_strand_id
1 'polypeptide(L)'
;MNTDESCLAANVLSKNCPSRVKLMHLTNRWGVLVMFCLRRGTHRFSELRRRIDGISEKMLTQTLRDLENDGFVIRKEYPIIPPHVEYSLSENKGAEVAEKIYDLVQWIEQNEN
;
A
#
# COMPACT_ATOMS: atom_id res chain seq x y z
N MET A 1 -16.71 20.14 16.06
CA MET A 1 -15.55 19.68 15.30
C MET A 1 -14.78 18.66 16.11
N ASN A 2 -14.53 17.53 15.52
CA ASN A 2 -13.82 16.48 16.22
C ASN A 2 -12.34 16.51 15.86
N THR A 3 -11.56 15.68 16.55
CA THR A 3 -10.13 15.63 16.33
C THR A 3 -9.76 15.12 14.94
N ASP A 4 -10.68 14.39 14.30
CA ASP A 4 -10.40 13.88 12.95
C ASP A 4 -10.25 15.00 11.96
N GLU A 5 -11.02 16.07 12.16
CA GLU A 5 -10.90 17.21 11.25
C GLU A 5 -9.55 17.88 11.35
N SER A 6 -8.93 17.84 12.54
CA SER A 6 -7.62 18.43 12.70
C SER A 6 -6.54 17.65 11.93
N CYS A 7 -6.83 16.41 11.56
CA CYS A 7 -5.92 15.60 10.76
C CYS A 7 -6.33 15.52 9.30
N LEU A 8 -7.25 16.38 8.88
CA LEU A 8 -7.66 16.44 7.50
C LEU A 8 -6.74 17.35 6.69
N ALA A 9 -7.20 17.75 5.52
CA ALA A 9 -6.36 18.41 4.52
C ALA A 9 -5.40 19.46 5.09
N ALA A 10 -5.87 20.32 5.99
CA ALA A 10 -5.03 21.37 6.52
C ALA A 10 -3.91 20.84 7.39
N ASN A 11 -4.16 19.75 8.11
CA ASN A 11 -3.19 19.24 9.09
C ASN A 11 -2.29 18.15 8.54
N VAL A 12 -2.64 17.55 7.42
CA VAL A 12 -1.77 16.55 6.81
C VAL A 12 -0.45 17.18 6.36
N LEU A 13 -0.42 18.49 6.22
CA LEU A 13 0.81 19.20 5.86
C LEU A 13 1.75 19.37 7.05
N SER A 14 1.28 19.09 8.27
CA SER A 14 2.12 19.16 9.45
C SER A 14 2.89 17.85 9.61
N LYS A 15 4.18 17.97 9.93
CA LYS A 15 5.00 16.79 10.17
C LYS A 15 4.54 15.99 11.38
N ASN A 16 3.73 16.56 12.22
CA ASN A 16 3.23 15.89 13.43
C ASN A 16 1.90 15.19 13.22
N CYS A 17 1.31 15.30 12.04
CA CYS A 17 0.02 14.68 11.78
C CYS A 17 0.20 13.18 11.46
N PRO A 18 -0.46 12.28 12.22
CA PRO A 18 -0.33 10.84 11.97
C PRO A 18 -0.75 10.45 10.56
N SER A 19 -1.74 11.13 10.00
CA SER A 19 -2.21 10.84 8.65
C SER A 19 -1.14 11.08 7.60
N ARG A 20 -0.22 12.00 7.86
CA ARG A 20 0.85 12.30 6.92
C ARG A 20 1.76 11.10 6.69
N VAL A 21 2.07 10.37 7.76
CA VAL A 21 2.94 9.20 7.65
C VAL A 21 2.29 8.14 6.78
N LYS A 22 1.00 7.87 7.03
CA LYS A 22 0.28 6.88 6.23
C LYS A 22 0.16 7.31 4.78
N LEU A 23 -0.10 8.60 4.55
CA LEU A 23 -0.16 9.12 3.19
C LEU A 23 1.16 8.92 2.47
N MET A 24 2.27 9.19 3.15
CA MET A 24 3.59 9.01 2.55
C MET A 24 3.86 7.55 2.21
N HIS A 25 3.45 6.62 3.09
CA HIS A 25 3.63 5.20 2.80
C HIS A 25 2.83 4.77 1.57
N LEU A 26 1.63 5.33 1.41
CA LEU A 26 0.75 4.97 0.30
C LEU A 26 1.17 5.59 -1.03
N THR A 27 1.85 6.73 -0.98
CA THR A 27 2.14 7.49 -2.20
C THR A 27 3.61 7.52 -2.57
N ASN A 28 4.49 6.92 -1.77
CA ASN A 28 5.87 6.85 -2.18
C ASN A 28 5.98 5.92 -3.39
N ARG A 29 7.14 5.98 -4.05
CA ARG A 29 7.37 5.25 -5.30
C ARG A 29 6.91 3.80 -5.27
N TRP A 30 7.24 3.09 -4.20
CA TRP A 30 6.99 1.65 -4.14
C TRP A 30 5.67 1.30 -3.47
N GLY A 31 5.26 2.10 -2.48
CA GLY A 31 4.01 1.85 -1.76
C GLY A 31 2.80 1.87 -2.67
N VAL A 32 2.73 2.89 -3.53
CA VAL A 32 1.60 3.02 -4.44
C VAL A 32 1.57 1.83 -5.42
N LEU A 33 2.73 1.36 -5.87
CA LEU A 33 2.77 0.24 -6.81
C LEU A 33 2.42 -1.08 -6.15
N VAL A 34 2.83 -1.29 -4.90
CA VAL A 34 2.44 -2.48 -4.15
C VAL A 34 0.92 -2.53 -3.97
N MET A 35 0.35 -1.40 -3.56
CA MET A 35 -1.11 -1.33 -3.37
C MET A 35 -1.85 -1.60 -4.68
N PHE A 36 -1.37 -1.02 -5.76
CA PHE A 36 -1.95 -1.23 -7.08
C PHE A 36 -1.88 -2.71 -7.48
N CYS A 37 -0.74 -3.33 -7.24
CA CYS A 37 -0.53 -4.73 -7.59
C CYS A 37 -1.46 -5.64 -6.78
N LEU A 38 -1.56 -5.40 -5.47
CA LEU A 38 -2.36 -6.25 -4.60
C LEU A 38 -3.87 -6.11 -4.83
N ARG A 39 -4.29 -5.07 -5.54
CA ARG A 39 -5.69 -4.94 -5.88
C ARG A 39 -6.17 -6.13 -6.71
N ARG A 40 -5.28 -6.75 -7.47
CA ARG A 40 -5.63 -7.92 -8.29
C ARG A 40 -5.79 -9.18 -7.48
N GLY A 41 -5.36 -9.18 -6.24
CA GLY A 41 -5.50 -10.33 -5.37
C GLY A 41 -4.25 -10.62 -4.57
N THR A 42 -4.29 -11.74 -3.88
CA THR A 42 -3.20 -12.19 -3.02
C THR A 42 -1.95 -12.51 -3.83
N HIS A 43 -0.81 -12.11 -3.30
CA HIS A 43 0.49 -12.35 -3.94
C HIS A 43 1.50 -12.85 -2.92
N ARG A 44 2.44 -13.64 -3.39
CA ARG A 44 3.62 -14.00 -2.61
C ARG A 44 4.70 -12.95 -2.84
N PHE A 45 5.69 -12.95 -1.96
CA PHE A 45 6.77 -11.97 -2.05
C PHE A 45 7.45 -12.00 -3.43
N SER A 46 7.78 -13.20 -3.90
CA SER A 46 8.47 -13.33 -5.20
C SER A 46 7.61 -12.86 -6.36
N GLU A 47 6.30 -13.03 -6.25
CA GLU A 47 5.39 -12.56 -7.28
C GLU A 47 5.36 -11.04 -7.35
N LEU A 48 5.32 -10.40 -6.19
CA LEU A 48 5.38 -8.94 -6.12
C LEU A 48 6.68 -8.42 -6.71
N ARG A 49 7.80 -9.08 -6.38
CA ARG A 49 9.09 -8.65 -6.92
C ARG A 49 9.15 -8.74 -8.44
N ARG A 50 8.56 -9.78 -9.00
CA ARG A 50 8.54 -9.92 -10.44
C ARG A 50 7.64 -8.91 -11.12
N ARG A 51 6.51 -8.59 -10.49
CA ARG A 51 5.52 -7.72 -11.11
C ARG A 51 5.88 -6.24 -10.98
N ILE A 52 6.59 -5.88 -9.93
CA ILE A 52 6.96 -4.49 -9.70
C ILE A 52 8.40 -4.32 -10.17
N ASP A 53 8.52 -3.87 -11.41
CA ASP A 53 9.82 -3.75 -12.03
C ASP A 53 10.73 -2.79 -11.28
N GLY A 54 11.94 -3.22 -11.01
CA GLY A 54 12.95 -2.36 -10.40
C GLY A 54 12.99 -2.35 -8.88
N ILE A 55 12.03 -2.98 -8.21
CA ILE A 55 12.03 -2.96 -6.76
C ILE A 55 13.06 -3.97 -6.20
N SER A 56 13.88 -3.52 -5.25
CA SER A 56 14.82 -4.41 -4.60
C SER A 56 14.11 -5.21 -3.50
N GLU A 57 14.74 -6.31 -3.11
CA GLU A 57 14.22 -7.13 -2.02
C GLU A 57 14.08 -6.31 -0.73
N LYS A 58 15.10 -5.50 -0.46
CA LYS A 58 15.11 -4.66 0.72
C LYS A 58 13.96 -3.66 0.71
N MET A 59 13.75 -3.00 -0.41
CA MET A 59 12.68 -2.01 -0.52
C MET A 59 11.31 -2.65 -0.43
N LEU A 60 11.13 -3.81 -1.06
CA LEU A 60 9.84 -4.48 -1.00
C LEU A 60 9.54 -4.91 0.44
N THR A 61 10.55 -5.45 1.14
CA THR A 61 10.37 -5.85 2.53
C THR A 61 9.94 -4.67 3.39
N GLN A 62 10.62 -3.53 3.23
CA GLN A 62 10.30 -2.35 4.03
C GLN A 62 8.93 -1.80 3.68
N THR A 63 8.62 -1.74 2.39
CA THR A 63 7.33 -1.23 1.93
C THR A 63 6.18 -2.08 2.47
N LEU A 64 6.29 -3.39 2.38
CA LEU A 64 5.25 -4.28 2.89
C LEU A 64 5.09 -4.14 4.40
N ARG A 65 6.20 -3.99 5.12
CA ARG A 65 6.14 -3.82 6.57
C ARG A 65 5.42 -2.52 6.94
N ASP A 66 5.73 -1.44 6.24
CA ASP A 66 5.08 -0.15 6.50
C ASP A 66 3.57 -0.23 6.24
N LEU A 67 3.19 -0.83 5.12
CA LEU A 67 1.78 -0.94 4.76
C LEU A 67 1.03 -1.88 5.69
N GLU A 68 1.71 -2.92 6.17
CA GLU A 68 1.10 -3.83 7.13
C GLU A 68 0.89 -3.13 8.47
N ASN A 69 1.88 -2.37 8.93
CA ASN A 69 1.77 -1.62 10.17
C ASN A 69 0.65 -0.60 10.12
N ASP A 70 0.41 -0.02 8.95
CA ASP A 70 -0.64 0.97 8.78
C ASP A 70 -2.04 0.35 8.63
N GLY A 71 -2.09 -0.98 8.49
CA GLY A 71 -3.36 -1.68 8.39
C GLY A 71 -3.90 -1.82 6.98
N PHE A 72 -3.10 -1.54 5.96
CA PHE A 72 -3.54 -1.65 4.57
C PHE A 72 -3.24 -3.01 3.97
N VAL A 73 -2.22 -3.70 4.47
CA VAL A 73 -1.77 -4.99 3.94
C VAL A 73 -1.78 -6.01 5.05
N ILE A 74 -2.21 -7.22 4.71
CA ILE A 74 -2.22 -8.36 5.62
C ILE A 74 -1.15 -9.34 5.15
N ARG A 75 -0.31 -9.75 6.10
CA ARG A 75 0.70 -10.78 5.87
C ARG A 75 0.21 -12.06 6.53
N LYS A 76 0.05 -13.11 5.74
CA LYS A 76 -0.42 -14.39 6.28
C LYS A 76 0.66 -15.45 6.09
N GLU A 77 1.07 -16.04 7.19
CA GLU A 77 2.08 -17.08 7.18
C GLU A 77 1.42 -18.42 7.40
N TYR A 78 1.79 -19.39 6.57
CA TYR A 78 1.25 -20.74 6.67
C TYR A 78 2.30 -21.65 7.29
N PRO A 79 1.93 -22.44 8.32
CA PRO A 79 2.90 -23.30 9.03
C PRO A 79 3.14 -24.59 8.25
N ILE A 80 3.70 -24.47 7.07
CA ILE A 80 4.01 -25.64 6.25
C ILE A 80 5.51 -25.60 5.88
N ILE A 81 5.99 -26.66 5.24
CA ILE A 81 7.38 -26.76 4.82
C ILE A 81 7.38 -27.00 3.32
N PRO A 82 8.03 -26.13 2.52
CA PRO A 82 8.72 -24.91 2.94
C PRO A 82 7.74 -23.82 3.38
N PRO A 83 8.20 -22.82 4.15
CA PRO A 83 7.33 -21.75 4.64
C PRO A 83 6.65 -21.03 3.50
N HIS A 84 5.39 -20.68 3.71
CA HIS A 84 4.57 -20.02 2.71
C HIS A 84 3.99 -18.75 3.31
N VAL A 85 4.26 -17.60 2.69
CA VAL A 85 3.77 -16.32 3.15
C VAL A 85 3.03 -15.63 2.02
N GLU A 86 1.85 -15.12 2.31
CA GLU A 86 1.02 -14.41 1.33
C GLU A 86 0.73 -13.01 1.83
N TYR A 87 0.61 -12.09 0.88
CA TYR A 87 0.26 -10.70 1.14
C TYR A 87 -1.03 -10.37 0.41
N SER A 88 -1.92 -9.70 1.11
CA SER A 88 -3.20 -9.29 0.54
C SER A 88 -3.62 -7.95 1.14
N LEU A 89 -4.61 -7.32 0.52
CA LEU A 89 -5.16 -6.09 1.06
C LEU A 89 -6.11 -6.42 2.21
N SER A 90 -6.12 -5.55 3.23
CA SER A 90 -7.12 -5.68 4.28
C SER A 90 -8.50 -5.39 3.66
N GLU A 91 -9.54 -6.03 4.20
CA GLU A 91 -10.87 -5.97 3.60
C GLU A 91 -11.44 -4.56 3.54
N ASN A 92 -11.19 -3.77 4.57
CA ASN A 92 -11.76 -2.42 4.61
C ASN A 92 -10.78 -1.38 4.09
N LYS A 93 -9.75 -1.10 4.90
CA LYS A 93 -8.83 -0.02 4.59
C LYS A 93 -8.04 -0.26 3.31
N GLY A 94 -7.43 -1.44 3.20
CA GLY A 94 -6.56 -1.73 2.07
C GLY A 94 -7.33 -1.77 0.76
N ALA A 95 -8.46 -2.47 0.75
CA ALA A 95 -9.26 -2.60 -0.45
C ALA A 95 -9.79 -1.24 -0.91
N GLU A 96 -10.25 -0.44 0.04
CA GLU A 96 -10.82 0.86 -0.30
C GLU A 96 -9.76 1.79 -0.88
N VAL A 97 -8.60 1.84 -0.24
CA VAL A 97 -7.52 2.71 -0.72
C VAL A 97 -7.01 2.25 -2.08
N ALA A 98 -6.91 0.93 -2.28
CA ALA A 98 -6.44 0.41 -3.56
C ALA A 98 -7.36 0.82 -4.70
N GLU A 99 -8.67 0.92 -4.45
CA GLU A 99 -9.59 1.41 -5.48
C GLU A 99 -9.32 2.86 -5.83
N LYS A 100 -9.00 3.68 -4.85
CA LYS A 100 -8.68 5.09 -5.11
C LYS A 100 -7.40 5.21 -5.92
N ILE A 101 -6.42 4.36 -5.64
CA ILE A 101 -5.17 4.34 -6.40
C ILE A 101 -5.44 3.87 -7.83
N TYR A 102 -6.27 2.85 -7.98
CA TYR A 102 -6.65 2.35 -9.29
C TYR A 102 -7.32 3.44 -10.12
N ASP A 103 -8.23 4.19 -9.51
CA ASP A 103 -8.90 5.29 -10.19
C ASP A 103 -7.90 6.34 -10.65
N LEU A 104 -6.90 6.63 -9.80
CA LEU A 104 -5.87 7.60 -10.17
C LEU A 104 -5.06 7.10 -11.35
N VAL A 105 -4.67 5.83 -11.35
CA VAL A 105 -3.91 5.25 -12.46
C VAL A 105 -4.72 5.31 -13.75
N GLN A 106 -6.00 4.94 -13.66
CA GLN A 106 -6.87 5.00 -14.83
C GLN A 106 -6.99 6.42 -15.37
N TRP A 107 -7.13 7.39 -14.48
CA TRP A 107 -7.23 8.78 -14.89
C TRP A 107 -5.97 9.20 -15.65
N ILE A 108 -4.80 8.83 -15.13
CA ILE A 108 -3.54 9.17 -15.77
C ILE A 108 -3.46 8.56 -17.16
N GLU A 109 -3.82 7.28 -17.28
CA GLU A 109 -3.74 6.58 -18.55
C GLU A 109 -4.69 7.15 -19.59
N GLN A 110 -5.85 7.59 -19.16
CA GLN A 110 -6.84 8.17 -20.08
C GLN A 110 -6.52 9.59 -20.49
N ASN A 111 -5.68 10.27 -19.72
CA ASN A 111 -5.34 11.67 -19.97
C ASN A 111 -3.87 11.85 -20.34
N GLU A 112 -3.24 10.76 -20.70
CA GLU A 112 -1.84 10.76 -21.08
C GLU A 112 -1.69 11.23 -22.51
N ASN A 113 -0.83 12.21 -22.71
CA ASN A 113 -0.54 12.72 -24.02
C ASN A 113 0.82 13.33 -24.03
#